data_88e745389c21a72ca3a4304a3bb4bb2d
#
_entry.id   88e745389c21a72ca3a4304a3bb4bb2d
#
_cell.length_a   1.000
_cell.length_b   1.000
_cell.length_c   1.000
_cell.angle_alpha   90.00
_cell.angle_beta   90.00
_cell.angle_gamma   90.00
#
_symmetry.space_group_name_H-M   'P 1'
#
loop_
_entity.id
_entity.type
_entity.pdbx_description
1 polymer ?
#
loop_
_entity_poly.entity_id
_entity_poly.type
_entity_poly.pdbx_seq_one_letter_code
_entity_poly.pdbx_strand_id
1 'polypeptide(L)'
;KSLLESIARSFGYIYGRDKGVRINTVSQSPTVTTAGSGVKGMSDLLDFAEDLSPLGNADANDCADYCITLFSDLTRKITMQNLFNDGGFSSMGMSAAAIEAFATGRANREK
;
A
#
# COMPACT_ATOMS: atom_id res chain seq x y z
N LYS A 1 -7.35 -9.42 2.32
CA LYS A 1 -6.86 -8.72 1.12
C LYS A 1 -7.27 -9.45 -0.16
N SER A 2 -7.02 -10.76 -0.26
CA SER A 2 -7.42 -11.56 -1.43
C SER A 2 -8.93 -11.53 -1.67
N LEU A 3 -9.74 -11.57 -0.61
CA LEU A 3 -11.18 -11.48 -0.70
C LEU A 3 -11.60 -10.11 -1.23
N LEU A 4 -11.02 -9.04 -0.74
CA LEU A 4 -11.32 -7.69 -1.21
C LEU A 4 -10.98 -7.53 -2.70
N GLU A 5 -9.85 -8.03 -3.14
CA GLU A 5 -9.45 -7.99 -4.54
C GLU A 5 -10.39 -8.81 -5.42
N SER A 6 -10.84 -9.98 -4.93
CA SER A 6 -11.79 -10.82 -5.64
C SER A 6 -13.16 -10.14 -5.77
N ILE A 7 -13.64 -9.52 -4.69
CA ILE A 7 -14.90 -8.75 -4.70
C ILE A 7 -14.79 -7.58 -5.67
N ALA A 8 -13.68 -6.85 -5.66
CA ALA A 8 -13.45 -5.73 -6.56
C ALA A 8 -13.50 -6.17 -8.03
N ARG A 9 -12.90 -7.32 -8.34
CA ARG A 9 -12.96 -7.86 -9.71
C ARG A 9 -14.38 -8.25 -10.11
N SER A 10 -15.11 -8.94 -9.24
CA SER A 10 -16.46 -9.40 -9.53
C SER A 10 -17.44 -8.23 -9.72
N PHE A 11 -17.45 -7.29 -8.78
CA PHE A 11 -18.30 -6.10 -8.88
C PHE A 11 -17.82 -5.14 -9.97
N GLY A 12 -16.52 -5.07 -10.20
CA GLY A 12 -15.96 -4.27 -11.29
C GLY A 12 -16.47 -4.72 -12.65
N TYR A 13 -16.56 -6.03 -12.85
CA TYR A 13 -17.13 -6.57 -14.08
C TYR A 13 -18.61 -6.23 -14.22
N ILE A 14 -19.41 -6.54 -13.18
CA ILE A 14 -20.86 -6.34 -13.21
C ILE A 14 -21.21 -4.87 -13.41
N TYR A 15 -20.69 -3.99 -12.56
CA TYR A 15 -21.03 -2.58 -12.59
C TYR A 15 -20.32 -1.82 -13.71
N GLY A 16 -19.15 -2.29 -14.14
CA GLY A 16 -18.49 -1.74 -15.31
C GLY A 16 -19.30 -1.93 -16.56
N ARG A 17 -19.83 -3.14 -16.76
CA ARG A 17 -20.69 -3.46 -17.90
C ARG A 17 -22.02 -2.74 -17.83
N ASP A 18 -22.64 -2.70 -16.66
CA ASP A 18 -24.01 -2.19 -16.51
C ASP A 18 -24.05 -0.66 -16.42
N LYS A 19 -23.12 -0.05 -15.68
CA LYS A 19 -23.17 1.38 -15.33
C LYS A 19 -21.92 2.16 -15.70
N GLY A 20 -20.90 1.53 -16.26
CA GLY A 20 -19.64 2.20 -16.54
C GLY A 20 -18.86 2.60 -15.29
N VAL A 21 -19.08 1.93 -14.16
CA VAL A 21 -18.41 2.20 -12.90
C VAL A 21 -17.06 1.48 -12.88
N ARG A 22 -16.02 2.18 -12.44
CA ARG A 22 -14.70 1.61 -12.24
C ARG A 22 -14.51 1.27 -10.77
N ILE A 23 -13.95 0.10 -10.48
CA ILE A 23 -13.66 -0.35 -9.12
C ILE A 23 -12.22 -0.84 -9.08
N ASN A 24 -11.41 -0.19 -8.26
CA ASN A 24 -10.01 -0.54 -8.03
C ASN A 24 -9.74 -0.62 -6.54
N THR A 25 -8.70 -1.34 -6.17
CA THR A 25 -8.15 -1.32 -4.80
C THR A 25 -6.80 -0.63 -4.81
N VAL A 26 -6.50 0.09 -3.75
CA VAL A 26 -5.21 0.75 -3.57
C VAL A 26 -4.47 0.07 -2.43
N SER A 27 -3.26 -0.41 -2.72
CA SER A 27 -2.36 -0.97 -1.71
C SER A 27 -1.34 0.09 -1.33
N GLN A 28 -1.47 0.58 -0.11
CA GLN A 28 -0.68 1.67 0.43
C GLN A 28 0.51 1.15 1.22
N SER A 29 1.57 1.95 1.35
CA SER A 29 2.67 1.72 2.28
C SER A 29 2.17 1.57 3.72
N PRO A 30 2.95 0.94 4.60
CA PRO A 30 2.72 1.09 6.03
C PRO A 30 2.64 2.59 6.37
N THR A 31 1.55 3.00 6.99
CA THR A 31 1.26 4.41 7.24
C THR A 31 0.92 4.60 8.71
N VAL A 32 1.43 5.67 9.31
CA VAL A 32 1.09 6.02 10.71
C VAL A 32 -0.36 6.46 10.75
N THR A 33 -1.17 5.71 11.52
CA THR A 33 -2.58 6.04 11.77
C THR A 33 -2.88 5.83 13.24
N THR A 34 -3.95 6.43 13.73
CA THR A 34 -4.40 6.22 15.12
C THR A 34 -4.64 4.74 15.40
N ALA A 35 -5.28 4.04 14.48
CA ALA A 35 -5.55 2.61 14.61
C ALA A 35 -4.29 1.76 14.60
N GLY A 36 -3.32 2.12 13.77
CA GLY A 36 -2.06 1.39 13.61
C GLY A 36 -1.04 1.65 14.71
N SER A 37 -1.14 2.77 15.42
CA SER A 37 -0.14 3.18 16.42
C SER A 37 -0.01 2.23 17.60
N GLY A 38 -1.06 1.44 17.89
CA GLY A 38 -1.04 0.43 18.95
C GLY A 38 -0.59 -0.96 18.50
N VAL A 39 -0.27 -1.15 17.23
CA VAL A 39 0.13 -2.46 16.70
C VAL A 39 1.60 -2.73 17.04
N LYS A 40 1.85 -3.88 17.69
CA LYS A 40 3.21 -4.28 18.05
C LYS A 40 4.07 -4.44 16.77
N GLY A 41 5.25 -3.86 16.80
CA GLY A 41 6.19 -3.94 15.68
C GLY A 41 5.92 -2.96 14.54
N MET A 42 4.93 -2.09 14.68
CA MET A 42 4.61 -1.12 13.61
C MET A 42 5.76 -0.15 13.33
N SER A 43 6.46 0.32 14.38
CA SER A 43 7.59 1.24 14.17
C SER A 43 8.74 0.57 13.42
N ASP A 44 9.03 -0.70 13.71
CA ASP A 44 10.05 -1.46 12.99
C ASP A 44 9.66 -1.68 11.54
N LEU A 45 8.39 -1.97 11.28
CA LEU A 45 7.86 -2.13 9.92
C LEU A 45 7.96 -0.81 9.14
N LEU A 46 7.61 0.31 9.76
CA LEU A 46 7.70 1.63 9.13
C LEU A 46 9.15 1.96 8.76
N ASP A 47 10.08 1.73 9.67
CA ASP A 47 11.51 1.99 9.43
C ASP A 47 12.06 1.08 8.34
N PHE A 48 11.71 -0.21 8.39
CA PHE A 48 12.12 -1.18 7.39
C PHE A 48 11.62 -0.80 6.00
N ALA A 49 10.33 -0.45 5.91
CA ALA A 49 9.72 -0.08 4.64
C ALA A 49 10.31 1.22 4.09
N GLU A 50 10.59 2.20 4.94
CA GLU A 50 11.22 3.46 4.52
C GLU A 50 12.59 3.23 3.91
N ASP A 51 13.42 2.42 4.58
CA ASP A 51 14.77 2.15 4.09
C ASP A 51 14.81 1.28 2.84
N LEU A 52 13.88 0.33 2.74
CA LEU A 52 13.87 -0.62 1.63
C LEU A 52 13.21 -0.06 0.38
N SER A 53 12.23 0.80 0.52
CA SER A 53 11.46 1.33 -0.61
C SER A 53 12.28 2.34 -1.40
N PRO A 54 12.45 2.16 -2.71
CA PRO A 54 13.23 3.10 -3.54
C PRO A 54 12.82 4.57 -3.42
N LEU A 55 11.52 4.83 -3.22
CA LEU A 55 10.99 6.19 -3.07
C LEU A 55 10.57 6.52 -1.63
N GLY A 56 10.91 5.66 -0.68
CA GLY A 56 10.47 5.81 0.70
C GLY A 56 8.99 5.45 0.88
N ASN A 57 8.50 5.62 2.10
CA ASN A 57 7.09 5.37 2.42
C ASN A 57 6.18 6.46 1.84
N ALA A 58 5.05 6.06 1.31
CA ALA A 58 3.98 6.98 0.97
C ALA A 58 3.20 7.33 2.25
N ASP A 59 2.85 8.60 2.41
CA ASP A 59 2.03 9.07 3.52
C ASP A 59 0.55 9.22 3.12
N ALA A 60 -0.27 9.73 4.03
CA ALA A 60 -1.69 9.92 3.77
C ALA A 60 -1.96 10.92 2.63
N ASN A 61 -1.11 11.94 2.49
CA ASN A 61 -1.25 12.91 1.40
C ASN A 61 -0.93 12.29 0.05
N ASP A 62 0.08 11.42 -0.01
CA ASP A 62 0.41 10.67 -1.23
C ASP A 62 -0.76 9.78 -1.65
N CYS A 63 -1.41 9.14 -0.68
CA CYS A 63 -2.60 8.33 -0.93
C CYS A 63 -3.74 9.18 -1.48
N ALA A 64 -3.98 10.34 -0.88
CA ALA A 64 -5.03 11.26 -1.33
C ALA A 64 -4.78 11.75 -2.76
N ASP A 65 -3.55 12.12 -3.09
CA ASP A 65 -3.17 12.56 -4.44
C ASP A 65 -3.41 11.45 -5.46
N TYR A 66 -3.06 10.22 -5.11
CA TYR A 66 -3.30 9.08 -5.97
C TYR A 66 -4.80 8.85 -6.19
N CYS A 67 -5.59 8.92 -5.13
CA CYS A 67 -7.05 8.78 -5.24
C CYS A 67 -7.66 9.84 -6.16
N ILE A 68 -7.20 11.08 -6.07
CA ILE A 68 -7.65 12.16 -6.97
C ILE A 68 -7.36 11.79 -8.43
N THR A 69 -6.16 11.27 -8.70
CA THR A 69 -5.78 10.81 -10.04
C THR A 69 -6.71 9.69 -10.52
N LEU A 70 -7.03 8.73 -9.64
CA LEU A 70 -7.91 7.61 -9.97
C LEU A 70 -9.35 8.04 -10.22
N PHE A 71 -9.82 9.11 -9.57
CA PHE A 71 -11.16 9.65 -9.80
C PHE A 71 -11.25 10.55 -11.03
N SER A 72 -10.13 10.87 -11.66
CA SER A 72 -10.09 11.72 -12.84
C SER A 72 -10.31 10.91 -14.12
N ASP A 73 -10.63 11.63 -15.20
CA ASP A 73 -10.78 11.02 -16.53
C ASP A 73 -9.45 10.54 -17.12
N LEU A 74 -8.33 10.95 -16.52
CA LEU A 74 -7.00 10.48 -16.97
C LEU A 74 -6.83 8.97 -16.80
N THR A 75 -7.58 8.39 -15.87
CA THR A 75 -7.53 6.96 -15.58
C THR A 75 -8.83 6.23 -15.96
N ARG A 76 -9.59 6.77 -16.91
CA ARG A 76 -10.94 6.30 -17.26
C ARG A 76 -11.02 4.84 -17.74
N LYS A 77 -9.92 4.23 -18.08
CA LYS A 77 -9.87 2.83 -18.51
C LYS A 77 -9.21 1.91 -17.47
N ILE A 78 -8.90 2.42 -16.28
CA ILE A 78 -8.32 1.61 -15.21
C ILE A 78 -9.46 1.10 -14.33
N THR A 79 -9.65 -0.21 -14.28
CA THR A 79 -10.63 -0.86 -13.43
C THR A 79 -10.21 -2.29 -13.11
N MET A 80 -10.71 -2.84 -12.01
CA MET A 80 -10.48 -4.21 -11.57
C MET A 80 -9.01 -4.48 -11.27
N GLN A 81 -8.26 -3.44 -10.90
CA GLN A 81 -6.83 -3.54 -10.61
C GLN A 81 -6.56 -3.35 -9.12
N ASN A 82 -5.52 -4.01 -8.64
CA ASN A 82 -4.90 -3.69 -7.36
C ASN A 82 -3.70 -2.79 -7.64
N LEU A 83 -3.78 -1.54 -7.22
CA LEU A 83 -2.81 -0.51 -7.57
C LEU A 83 -1.95 -0.18 -6.37
N PHE A 84 -0.65 -0.32 -6.52
CA PHE A 84 0.30 -0.06 -5.45
C PHE A 84 0.68 1.41 -5.41
N ASN A 85 0.72 1.97 -4.20
CA ASN A 85 1.19 3.32 -3.93
C ASN A 85 2.09 3.24 -2.69
N ASP A 86 3.28 2.66 -2.85
CA ASP A 86 4.12 2.23 -1.74
C ASP A 86 5.62 2.50 -1.95
N GLY A 87 5.94 3.41 -2.85
CA GLY A 87 7.34 3.75 -3.12
C GLY A 87 8.19 2.61 -3.69
N GLY A 88 7.55 1.53 -4.13
CA GLY A 88 8.23 0.35 -4.67
C GLY A 88 8.41 -0.79 -3.66
N PHE A 89 7.94 -0.62 -2.43
CA PHE A 89 8.13 -1.60 -1.35
C PHE A 89 7.65 -3.00 -1.73
N SER A 90 6.50 -3.12 -2.35
CA SER A 90 5.91 -4.43 -2.71
C SER A 90 6.78 -5.26 -3.64
N SER A 91 7.70 -4.62 -4.36
CA SER A 91 8.62 -5.28 -5.30
C SER A 91 9.92 -5.72 -4.64
N MET A 92 10.17 -5.33 -3.39
CA MET A 92 11.44 -5.57 -2.71
C MET A 92 11.46 -6.85 -1.88
N GLY A 93 10.29 -7.37 -1.53
CA GLY A 93 10.19 -8.56 -0.69
C GLY A 93 10.34 -8.26 0.79
N MET A 94 9.62 -9.00 1.62
CA MET A 94 9.60 -8.81 3.07
C MET A 94 9.32 -10.12 3.78
N SER A 95 9.98 -10.32 4.95
CA SER A 95 9.65 -11.40 5.87
C SER A 95 9.79 -10.91 7.30
N ALA A 96 9.13 -11.59 8.25
CA ALA A 96 9.25 -11.25 9.67
C ALA A 96 10.72 -11.35 10.13
N ALA A 97 11.45 -12.33 9.65
CA ALA A 97 12.86 -12.52 9.99
C ALA A 97 13.73 -11.36 9.47
N ALA A 98 13.45 -10.86 8.26
CA ALA A 98 14.18 -9.73 7.68
C ALA A 98 13.93 -8.45 8.46
N ILE A 99 12.69 -8.20 8.89
CA ILE A 99 12.33 -7.03 9.69
C ILE A 99 13.06 -7.08 11.04
N GLU A 100 13.06 -8.24 11.69
CA GLU A 100 13.74 -8.44 12.96
C GLU A 100 15.24 -8.22 12.85
N ALA A 101 15.87 -8.77 11.82
CA ALA A 101 17.30 -8.59 11.56
C ALA A 101 17.64 -7.13 11.30
N PHE A 102 16.81 -6.42 10.57
CA PHE A 102 16.96 -4.98 10.31
C PHE A 102 16.89 -4.17 11.61
N ALA A 103 15.88 -4.43 12.44
CA ALA A 103 15.71 -3.73 13.72
C ALA A 103 16.89 -3.96 14.65
N THR A 104 17.39 -5.20 14.77
CA THR A 104 18.56 -5.55 15.56
C THR A 104 19.82 -4.85 15.04
N GLY A 105 20.05 -4.89 13.74
CA GLY A 105 21.19 -4.24 13.12
C GLY A 105 21.20 -2.74 13.30
N ARG A 106 20.01 -2.11 13.20
CA ARG A 106 19.85 -0.68 13.43
C ARG A 106 20.17 -0.31 14.88
N ALA A 107 19.61 -1.04 15.83
CA ALA A 107 19.87 -0.82 17.26
C ALA A 107 21.37 -0.93 17.58
N ASN A 108 22.08 -1.89 16.98
CA ASN A 108 23.51 -2.06 17.16
C ASN A 108 24.32 -0.91 16.57
N ARG A 109 23.88 -0.33 15.46
CA ARG A 109 24.55 0.82 14.85
C ARG A 109 24.38 2.12 15.67
N GLU A 110 23.30 2.23 16.39
CA GLU A 110 23.00 3.39 17.25
C GLU A 110 23.74 3.35 18.60
N LYS A 111 24.38 2.21 18.94
CA LYS A 111 25.25 2.07 20.12
C LYS A 111 26.66 2.51 19.78
#